data_00587aaf85b00323220055f429ef5bf5
#
_entry.id   00587aaf85b00323220055f429ef5bf5
#
_cell.length_a   1.000
_cell.length_b   1.000
_cell.length_c   1.000
_cell.angle_alpha   90.00
_cell.angle_beta   90.00
_cell.angle_gamma   90.00
#
_symmetry.space_group_name_H-M   'P 1'
#
loop_
_entity.id
_entity.type
_entity.pdbx_description
1 polymer ?
#
loop_
_entity_poly.entity_id
_entity_poly.type
_entity_poly.pdbx_seq_one_letter_code
_entity_poly.pdbx_strand_id
1 'polypeptide(L)'
;MSTELERLDEQLRCSFEGGSWHGPSVREALDGVTAEEAFRHPIPGAHSIWELVLHLAGTYSLVLRRLNGDATDLSPEEDWPTVEAPTVSNWTAALDVLRSLNQQLRVAVRRFSESALDQRLGPKYTAYEQFIGVTQHDLYHAGQIVLLRRALRATASPSGPRPVSGGVRPMQ
;
A
#
# COMPACT_ATOMS: atom_id res chain seq x y z
N MET A 1 18.54 20.82 11.98
CA MET A 1 17.71 19.68 12.43
C MET A 1 16.53 19.62 11.50
N SER A 2 16.10 18.44 11.08
CA SER A 2 14.89 18.27 10.26
C SER A 2 13.64 18.64 11.05
N THR A 3 12.66 19.29 10.40
CA THR A 3 11.35 19.58 10.97
C THR A 3 10.52 18.30 11.12
N GLU A 4 9.43 18.34 11.86
CA GLU A 4 8.53 17.19 11.97
C GLU A 4 7.85 16.86 10.64
N LEU A 5 7.51 17.87 9.84
CA LEU A 5 6.95 17.67 8.49
C LEU A 5 7.93 16.98 7.53
N GLU A 6 9.23 17.32 7.62
CA GLU A 6 10.26 16.62 6.84
C GLU A 6 10.41 15.16 7.27
N ARG A 7 10.29 14.85 8.56
CA ARG A 7 10.31 13.46 9.06
C ARG A 7 9.08 12.69 8.60
N LEU A 8 7.89 13.29 8.64
CA LEU A 8 6.66 12.68 8.16
C LEU A 8 6.71 12.42 6.65
N ASP A 9 7.19 13.40 5.84
CA ASP A 9 7.40 13.19 4.40
C ASP A 9 8.38 12.05 4.12
N GLU A 10 9.48 11.97 4.89
CA GLU A 10 10.45 10.89 4.72
C GLU A 10 9.86 9.51 5.06
N GLN A 11 9.01 9.40 6.07
CA GLN A 11 8.32 8.14 6.38
C GLN A 11 7.34 7.75 5.26
N LEU A 12 6.56 8.70 4.75
CA LEU A 12 5.69 8.50 3.59
C LEU A 12 6.48 8.11 2.33
N ARG A 13 7.65 8.71 2.12
CA ARG A 13 8.55 8.33 1.03
C ARG A 13 9.04 6.90 1.19
N CYS A 14 9.54 6.56 2.36
CA CYS A 14 10.09 5.23 2.63
C CYS A 14 9.03 4.13 2.50
N SER A 15 7.82 4.33 3.03
CA SER A 15 6.75 3.33 2.95
C SER A 15 6.29 3.08 1.51
N PHE A 16 6.37 4.09 0.65
CA PHE A 16 5.92 4.00 -0.73
C PHE A 16 7.04 3.68 -1.73
N GLU A 17 8.15 4.45 -1.72
CA GLU A 17 9.19 4.37 -2.76
C GLU A 17 10.29 3.34 -2.47
N GLY A 18 10.63 3.14 -1.22
CA GLY A 18 11.71 2.24 -0.79
C GLY A 18 12.57 2.80 0.33
N GLY A 19 13.31 1.92 0.97
CA GLY A 19 14.14 2.26 2.12
C GLY A 19 13.40 2.22 3.45
N SER A 20 12.27 1.54 3.53
CA SER A 20 11.59 1.25 4.79
C SER A 20 12.50 0.47 5.74
N TRP A 21 12.44 0.80 7.03
CA TRP A 21 13.25 0.12 8.04
C TRP A 21 12.93 -1.38 8.12
N HIS A 22 11.69 -1.78 7.81
CA HIS A 22 11.26 -3.17 7.89
C HIS A 22 10.32 -3.52 6.73
N GLY A 23 10.69 -4.53 5.97
CA GLY A 23 9.90 -5.03 4.85
C GLY A 23 10.00 -4.17 3.58
N PRO A 24 9.36 -4.60 2.49
CA PRO A 24 9.33 -3.85 1.25
C PRO A 24 8.35 -2.67 1.33
N SER A 25 8.65 -1.62 0.59
CA SER A 25 7.73 -0.54 0.29
C SER A 25 6.62 -1.00 -0.68
N VAL A 26 5.60 -0.17 -0.85
CA VAL A 26 4.51 -0.45 -1.82
C VAL A 26 5.07 -0.67 -3.23
N ARG A 27 5.99 0.19 -3.72
CA ARG A 27 6.60 0.05 -5.05
C ARG A 27 7.44 -1.21 -5.19
N GLU A 28 8.24 -1.54 -4.19
CA GLU A 28 9.04 -2.77 -4.18
C GLU A 28 8.14 -4.02 -4.13
N ALA A 29 7.04 -3.97 -3.40
CA ALA A 29 6.05 -5.04 -3.37
C ALA A 29 5.34 -5.23 -4.71
N LEU A 30 5.11 -4.15 -5.48
CA LEU A 30 4.45 -4.15 -6.79
C LEU A 30 5.41 -4.40 -7.96
N ASP A 31 6.73 -4.39 -7.74
CA ASP A 31 7.70 -4.53 -8.81
C ASP A 31 7.54 -5.83 -9.59
N GLY A 32 7.39 -5.72 -10.92
CA GLY A 32 7.19 -6.84 -11.83
C GLY A 32 5.83 -7.54 -11.74
N VAL A 33 4.84 -6.99 -11.03
CA VAL A 33 3.46 -7.53 -11.02
C VAL A 33 2.77 -7.18 -12.34
N THR A 34 2.28 -8.20 -13.05
CA THR A 34 1.52 -8.04 -14.30
C THR A 34 0.04 -7.76 -14.02
N ALA A 35 -0.67 -7.21 -15.01
CA ALA A 35 -2.12 -6.97 -14.93
C ALA A 35 -2.91 -8.25 -14.59
N GLU A 36 -2.52 -9.38 -15.21
CA GLU A 36 -3.15 -10.67 -14.97
C GLU A 36 -2.91 -11.15 -13.54
N GLU A 37 -1.67 -11.08 -13.04
CA GLU A 37 -1.34 -11.43 -11.65
C GLU A 37 -2.06 -10.54 -10.65
N ALA A 38 -2.12 -9.23 -10.92
CA ALA A 38 -2.78 -8.26 -10.05
C ALA A 38 -4.29 -8.51 -9.90
N PHE A 39 -4.93 -8.99 -10.96
CA PHE A 39 -6.37 -9.28 -10.98
C PHE A 39 -6.76 -10.58 -10.28
N ARG A 40 -5.85 -11.54 -10.17
CA ARG A 40 -6.15 -12.86 -9.59
C ARG A 40 -6.34 -12.80 -8.08
N HIS A 41 -7.24 -13.67 -7.59
CA HIS A 41 -7.50 -13.90 -6.16
C HIS A 41 -6.90 -15.26 -5.73
N PRO A 42 -5.59 -15.33 -5.43
CA PRO A 42 -4.92 -16.59 -5.11
C PRO A 42 -5.29 -17.15 -3.72
N ILE A 43 -5.85 -16.30 -2.86
CA ILE A 43 -6.29 -16.65 -1.51
C ILE A 43 -7.80 -16.42 -1.44
N PRO A 44 -8.62 -17.46 -1.17
CA PRO A 44 -10.06 -17.30 -1.04
C PRO A 44 -10.44 -16.27 0.03
N GLY A 45 -11.32 -15.33 -0.33
CA GLY A 45 -11.82 -14.29 0.57
C GLY A 45 -10.86 -13.12 0.83
N ALA A 46 -9.65 -13.15 0.24
CA ALA A 46 -8.75 -12.01 0.25
C ALA A 46 -8.94 -11.13 -0.99
N HIS A 47 -8.65 -9.84 -0.85
CA HIS A 47 -8.57 -8.93 -1.98
C HIS A 47 -7.43 -9.30 -2.94
N SER A 48 -7.60 -8.95 -4.23
CA SER A 48 -6.54 -9.04 -5.23
C SER A 48 -5.50 -7.92 -5.04
N ILE A 49 -4.33 -8.06 -5.67
CA ILE A 49 -3.32 -6.98 -5.66
C ILE A 49 -3.87 -5.70 -6.30
N TRP A 50 -4.71 -5.82 -7.34
CA TRP A 50 -5.30 -4.66 -8.00
C TRP A 50 -6.25 -3.90 -7.09
N GLU A 51 -7.13 -4.62 -6.38
CA GLU A 51 -8.03 -4.01 -5.39
C GLU A 51 -7.24 -3.30 -4.28
N LEU A 52 -6.13 -3.87 -3.81
CA LEU A 52 -5.25 -3.22 -2.83
C LEU A 52 -4.63 -1.93 -3.39
N VAL A 53 -4.24 -1.88 -4.67
CA VAL A 53 -3.72 -0.67 -5.33
C VAL A 53 -4.78 0.42 -5.38
N LEU A 54 -6.02 0.08 -5.74
CA LEU A 54 -7.13 1.03 -5.78
C LEU A 54 -7.49 1.55 -4.39
N HIS A 55 -7.51 0.67 -3.39
CA HIS A 55 -7.76 1.02 -1.98
C HIS A 55 -6.68 1.96 -1.42
N LEU A 56 -5.41 1.70 -1.69
CA LEU A 56 -4.32 2.61 -1.33
C LEU A 56 -4.51 4.01 -1.96
N ALA A 57 -4.87 4.05 -3.25
CA ALA A 57 -5.16 5.30 -3.94
C ALA A 57 -6.37 6.05 -3.34
N GLY A 58 -7.42 5.31 -2.96
CA GLY A 58 -8.59 5.84 -2.24
C GLY A 58 -8.20 6.48 -0.92
N THR A 59 -7.34 5.83 -0.13
CA THR A 59 -6.84 6.37 1.14
C THR A 59 -6.05 7.67 0.96
N TYR A 60 -5.17 7.75 -0.05
CA TYR A 60 -4.45 9.02 -0.34
C TYR A 60 -5.41 10.13 -0.76
N SER A 61 -6.38 9.81 -1.60
CA SER A 61 -7.43 10.74 -2.02
C SER A 61 -8.24 11.26 -0.82
N LEU A 62 -8.60 10.38 0.12
CA LEU A 62 -9.31 10.75 1.35
C LEU A 62 -8.53 11.78 2.16
N VAL A 63 -7.23 11.53 2.42
CA VAL A 63 -6.41 12.46 3.21
C VAL A 63 -6.23 13.79 2.48
N LEU A 64 -6.04 13.78 1.16
CA LEU A 64 -5.98 14.99 0.35
C LEU A 64 -7.29 15.79 0.38
N ARG A 65 -8.46 15.13 0.30
CA ARG A 65 -9.77 15.79 0.47
C ARG A 65 -9.88 16.44 1.84
N ARG A 66 -9.50 15.75 2.90
CA ARG A 66 -9.53 16.29 4.28
C ARG A 66 -8.61 17.50 4.45
N LEU A 67 -7.44 17.48 3.84
CA LEU A 67 -6.53 18.64 3.83
C LEU A 67 -7.14 19.86 3.13
N ASN A 68 -8.08 19.67 2.22
CA ASN A 68 -8.86 20.72 1.54
C ASN A 68 -10.19 21.04 2.25
N GLY A 69 -10.43 20.52 3.46
CA GLY A 69 -11.61 20.82 4.27
C GLY A 69 -12.83 19.94 4.02
N ASP A 70 -12.72 18.92 3.15
CA ASP A 70 -13.78 17.92 2.95
C ASP A 70 -13.60 16.77 3.91
N ALA A 71 -14.45 16.70 4.94
CA ALA A 71 -14.41 15.68 5.99
C ALA A 71 -15.20 14.41 5.64
N THR A 72 -15.75 14.30 4.43
CA THR A 72 -16.53 13.14 3.98
C THR A 72 -15.66 11.89 3.93
N ASP A 73 -16.13 10.81 4.55
CA ASP A 73 -15.47 9.50 4.46
C ASP A 73 -15.63 8.88 3.07
N LEU A 74 -14.81 7.88 2.74
CA LEU A 74 -14.98 7.10 1.52
C LEU A 74 -16.31 6.33 1.58
N SER A 75 -17.04 6.30 0.47
CA SER A 75 -18.11 5.31 0.30
C SER A 75 -17.51 3.92 0.20
N PRO A 76 -18.27 2.84 0.40
CA PRO A 76 -17.79 1.48 0.19
C PRO A 76 -17.19 1.25 -1.21
N GLU A 77 -17.76 1.88 -2.22
CA GLU A 77 -17.33 1.79 -3.63
C GLU A 77 -16.04 2.61 -3.90
N GLU A 78 -15.84 3.70 -3.17
CA GLU A 78 -14.58 4.46 -3.23
C GLU A 78 -13.46 3.76 -2.46
N ASP A 79 -13.79 3.09 -1.36
CA ASP A 79 -12.83 2.35 -0.52
C ASP A 79 -12.35 1.07 -1.22
N TRP A 80 -13.29 0.34 -1.84
CA TRP A 80 -13.02 -0.89 -2.57
C TRP A 80 -13.64 -0.87 -3.98
N PRO A 81 -13.05 -0.12 -4.93
CA PRO A 81 -13.57 -0.03 -6.28
C PRO A 81 -13.50 -1.37 -7.01
N THR A 82 -14.52 -1.68 -7.80
CA THR A 82 -14.55 -2.88 -8.65
C THR A 82 -13.53 -2.75 -9.79
N VAL A 83 -12.78 -3.80 -10.04
CA VAL A 83 -11.88 -3.90 -11.20
C VAL A 83 -12.68 -4.46 -12.39
N GLU A 84 -12.96 -3.63 -13.41
CA GLU A 84 -13.79 -4.02 -14.54
C GLU A 84 -13.07 -4.93 -15.55
N ALA A 85 -11.85 -4.60 -15.94
CA ALA A 85 -11.10 -5.35 -16.95
C ALA A 85 -9.60 -5.37 -16.68
N PRO A 86 -8.96 -6.57 -16.63
CA PRO A 86 -7.54 -6.72 -16.32
C PRO A 86 -6.65 -6.46 -17.55
N THR A 87 -6.77 -5.29 -18.16
CA THR A 87 -5.89 -4.90 -19.26
C THR A 87 -4.60 -4.27 -18.77
N VAL A 88 -3.53 -4.39 -19.55
CA VAL A 88 -2.24 -3.74 -19.26
C VAL A 88 -2.40 -2.22 -19.14
N SER A 89 -3.23 -1.61 -20.00
CA SER A 89 -3.49 -0.17 -19.98
C SER A 89 -4.14 0.26 -18.68
N ASN A 90 -5.19 -0.45 -18.22
CA ASN A 90 -5.90 -0.13 -16.98
C ASN A 90 -5.02 -0.34 -15.75
N TRP A 91 -4.19 -1.39 -15.74
CA TRP A 91 -3.23 -1.63 -14.68
C TRP A 91 -2.18 -0.52 -14.59
N THR A 92 -1.60 -0.12 -15.73
CA THR A 92 -0.64 0.98 -15.78
C THR A 92 -1.28 2.27 -15.28
N ALA A 93 -2.51 2.58 -15.72
CA ALA A 93 -3.24 3.76 -15.25
C ALA A 93 -3.49 3.75 -13.74
N ALA A 94 -3.86 2.60 -13.15
CA ALA A 94 -4.04 2.45 -11.71
C ALA A 94 -2.73 2.73 -10.94
N LEU A 95 -1.62 2.21 -11.41
CA LEU A 95 -0.29 2.47 -10.82
C LEU A 95 0.13 3.93 -10.94
N ASP A 96 -0.19 4.59 -12.06
CA ASP A 96 0.14 6.00 -12.27
C ASP A 96 -0.71 6.92 -11.38
N VAL A 97 -2.00 6.61 -11.22
CA VAL A 97 -2.87 7.30 -10.25
C VAL A 97 -2.35 7.14 -8.83
N LEU A 98 -1.99 5.92 -8.41
CA LEU A 98 -1.44 5.66 -7.09
C LEU A 98 -0.17 6.49 -6.83
N ARG A 99 0.77 6.50 -7.78
CA ARG A 99 2.02 7.29 -7.68
C ARG A 99 1.74 8.79 -7.60
N SER A 100 0.84 9.28 -8.45
CA SER A 100 0.46 10.69 -8.50
C SER A 100 -0.15 11.17 -7.18
N LEU A 101 -1.08 10.39 -6.60
CA LEU A 101 -1.71 10.71 -5.33
C LEU A 101 -0.73 10.67 -4.15
N ASN A 102 0.18 9.68 -4.11
CA ASN A 102 1.25 9.67 -3.11
C ASN A 102 2.13 10.92 -3.20
N GLN A 103 2.54 11.31 -4.42
CA GLN A 103 3.35 12.51 -4.61
C GLN A 103 2.59 13.79 -4.19
N GLN A 104 1.31 13.90 -4.53
CA GLN A 104 0.48 15.03 -4.12
C GLN A 104 0.36 15.11 -2.60
N LEU A 105 0.12 13.97 -1.93
CA LEU A 105 0.04 13.89 -0.48
C LEU A 105 1.35 14.33 0.18
N ARG A 106 2.50 13.84 -0.28
CA ARG A 106 3.81 14.24 0.23
C ARG A 106 4.07 15.74 0.05
N VAL A 107 3.69 16.31 -1.09
CA VAL A 107 3.76 17.76 -1.31
C VAL A 107 2.87 18.52 -0.33
N ALA A 108 1.65 18.04 -0.09
CA ALA A 108 0.72 18.64 0.85
C ALA A 108 1.25 18.56 2.30
N VAL A 109 1.82 17.44 2.72
CA VAL A 109 2.45 17.29 4.05
C VAL A 109 3.60 18.27 4.23
N ARG A 110 4.51 18.40 3.27
CA ARG A 110 5.63 19.36 3.35
C ARG A 110 5.20 20.84 3.43
N ARG A 111 4.00 21.15 2.91
CA ARG A 111 3.42 22.50 2.94
C ARG A 111 2.47 22.75 4.11
N PHE A 112 2.21 21.72 4.90
CA PHE A 112 1.31 21.81 6.04
C PHE A 112 1.90 22.68 7.14
N SER A 113 1.08 23.20 8.07
CA SER A 113 1.58 23.96 9.21
C SER A 113 1.95 23.02 10.34
N GLU A 114 3.20 23.08 10.81
CA GLU A 114 3.66 22.26 11.93
C GLU A 114 2.83 22.52 13.21
N SER A 115 2.39 23.76 13.43
CA SER A 115 1.52 24.12 14.57
C SER A 115 0.10 23.60 14.45
N ALA A 116 -0.29 23.07 13.29
CA ALA A 116 -1.62 22.51 13.05
C ALA A 116 -1.62 20.96 13.07
N LEU A 117 -0.49 20.30 13.34
CA LEU A 117 -0.39 18.84 13.34
C LEU A 117 -1.34 18.18 14.35
N ASP A 118 -1.58 18.81 15.49
CA ASP A 118 -2.51 18.32 16.52
C ASP A 118 -3.98 18.67 16.24
N GLN A 119 -4.27 19.45 15.21
CA GLN A 119 -5.64 19.77 14.84
C GLN A 119 -6.29 18.58 14.15
N ARG A 120 -7.60 18.42 14.38
CA ARG A 120 -8.38 17.36 13.73
C ARG A 120 -8.45 17.59 12.23
N LEU A 121 -8.10 16.55 11.51
CA LEU A 121 -8.24 16.47 10.07
C LEU A 121 -9.32 15.41 9.76
N GLY A 122 -10.57 15.86 9.63
CA GLY A 122 -11.73 15.00 9.56
C GLY A 122 -12.33 14.68 10.93
N PRO A 123 -13.28 13.71 11.02
CA PRO A 123 -14.11 13.54 12.23
C PRO A 123 -13.38 12.92 13.42
N LYS A 124 -12.31 12.16 13.21
CA LYS A 124 -11.74 11.29 14.24
C LYS A 124 -10.29 11.60 14.59
N TYR A 125 -9.42 11.75 13.60
CA TYR A 125 -7.97 11.78 13.77
C TYR A 125 -7.38 13.17 13.56
N THR A 126 -6.25 13.47 14.21
CA THR A 126 -5.44 14.65 13.94
C THR A 126 -4.72 14.54 12.60
N ALA A 127 -4.16 15.64 12.11
CA ALA A 127 -3.33 15.62 10.91
C ALA A 127 -2.11 14.70 11.10
N TYR A 128 -1.43 14.79 12.22
CA TYR A 128 -0.30 13.93 12.57
C TYR A 128 -0.66 12.44 12.52
N GLU A 129 -1.77 12.06 13.21
CA GLU A 129 -2.23 10.67 13.23
C GLU A 129 -2.57 10.15 11.83
N GLN A 130 -3.13 10.99 10.96
CA GLN A 130 -3.44 10.59 9.59
C GLN A 130 -2.18 10.41 8.74
N PHE A 131 -1.19 11.29 8.86
CA PHE A 131 0.06 11.15 8.10
C PHE A 131 0.85 9.90 8.52
N ILE A 132 0.94 9.63 9.81
CA ILE A 132 1.52 8.37 10.32
C ILE A 132 0.64 7.18 9.92
N GLY A 133 -0.68 7.31 10.00
CA GLY A 133 -1.63 6.28 9.60
C GLY A 133 -1.47 5.84 8.16
N VAL A 134 -1.25 6.77 7.23
CA VAL A 134 -0.94 6.44 5.83
C VAL A 134 0.34 5.60 5.72
N THR A 135 1.40 5.98 6.41
CA THR A 135 2.66 5.20 6.41
C THR A 135 2.45 3.76 6.90
N GLN A 136 1.70 3.60 7.98
CA GLN A 136 1.36 2.29 8.55
C GLN A 136 0.48 1.46 7.59
N HIS A 137 -0.48 2.11 6.94
CA HIS A 137 -1.38 1.51 5.97
C HIS A 137 -0.64 1.02 4.72
N ASP A 138 0.30 1.80 4.21
CA ASP A 138 1.17 1.41 3.11
C ASP A 138 1.93 0.12 3.41
N LEU A 139 2.59 0.06 4.58
CA LEU A 139 3.40 -1.09 4.98
C LEU A 139 2.52 -2.33 5.25
N TYR A 140 1.32 -2.13 5.82
CA TYR A 140 0.37 -3.20 6.02
C TYR A 140 -0.05 -3.85 4.69
N HIS A 141 -0.41 -3.04 3.69
CA HIS A 141 -0.80 -3.55 2.38
C HIS A 141 0.39 -4.01 1.53
N ALA A 142 1.57 -3.43 1.65
CA ALA A 142 2.78 -3.96 1.02
C ALA A 142 3.07 -5.41 1.46
N GLY A 143 2.89 -5.70 2.76
CA GLY A 143 2.99 -7.08 3.28
C GLY A 143 1.95 -8.03 2.68
N GLN A 144 0.70 -7.58 2.50
CA GLN A 144 -0.35 -8.37 1.84
C GLN A 144 -0.03 -8.62 0.36
N ILE A 145 0.43 -7.61 -0.37
CA ILE A 145 0.85 -7.76 -1.77
C ILE A 145 1.94 -8.83 -1.91
N VAL A 146 2.95 -8.80 -1.04
CA VAL A 146 4.02 -9.83 -1.04
C VAL A 146 3.46 -11.23 -0.77
N LEU A 147 2.51 -11.36 0.15
CA LEU A 147 1.87 -12.64 0.45
C LEU A 147 1.08 -13.17 -0.75
N LEU A 148 0.28 -12.32 -1.41
CA LEU A 148 -0.48 -12.66 -2.61
C LEU A 148 0.44 -13.08 -3.76
N ARG A 149 1.55 -12.37 -3.99
CA ARG A 149 2.57 -12.75 -4.99
C ARG A 149 3.17 -14.13 -4.72
N ARG A 150 3.45 -14.45 -3.47
CA ARG A 150 3.94 -15.79 -3.09
C ARG A 150 2.89 -16.87 -3.36
N ALA A 151 1.63 -16.61 -3.06
CA ALA A 151 0.53 -17.53 -3.34
C ALA A 151 0.35 -17.75 -4.86
N LEU A 152 0.43 -16.69 -5.67
CA LEU A 152 0.39 -16.79 -7.14
C LEU A 152 1.50 -17.69 -7.70
N ARG A 153 2.73 -17.55 -7.20
CA ARG A 153 3.87 -18.38 -7.61
C ARG A 153 3.71 -19.84 -7.20
N ALA A 154 3.17 -20.08 -6.01
CA ALA A 154 2.92 -21.44 -5.52
C ALA A 154 1.88 -22.19 -6.37
N THR A 155 0.87 -21.48 -6.89
CA THR A 155 -0.14 -22.06 -7.78
C THR A 155 0.34 -22.23 -9.23
N ALA A 156 1.36 -21.51 -9.65
CA ALA A 156 1.96 -21.62 -11.00
C ALA A 156 3.00 -22.75 -11.12
N SER A 157 3.58 -23.21 -10.00
CA SER A 157 4.50 -24.34 -10.00
C SER A 157 3.72 -25.62 -9.71
N PRO A 158 3.66 -26.64 -10.60
CA PRO A 158 3.09 -27.93 -10.26
C PRO A 158 3.94 -28.55 -9.14
N SER A 159 3.31 -28.76 -7.99
CA SER A 159 3.92 -29.28 -6.78
C SER A 159 4.50 -30.67 -6.98
N GLY A 160 5.81 -30.75 -7.19
CA GLY A 160 6.54 -31.94 -6.81
C GLY A 160 6.65 -31.96 -5.26
N PRO A 161 6.54 -33.13 -4.61
CA PRO A 161 6.67 -33.21 -3.16
C PRO A 161 8.04 -32.70 -2.73
N ARG A 162 8.07 -31.75 -1.77
CA ARG A 162 9.33 -31.31 -1.15
C ARG A 162 10.01 -32.51 -0.54
N PRO A 163 11.29 -32.80 -0.91
CA PRO A 163 12.02 -33.85 -0.24
C PRO A 163 12.16 -33.49 1.25
N VAL A 164 11.58 -34.30 2.10
CA VAL A 164 11.84 -34.27 3.54
C VAL A 164 13.28 -34.79 3.74
N SER A 165 14.21 -33.87 3.91
CA SER A 165 15.58 -34.24 4.32
C SER A 165 15.56 -34.75 5.78
N GLY A 166 15.16 -36.01 5.94
CA GLY A 166 15.34 -36.77 7.16
C GLY A 166 16.79 -37.20 7.29
N GLY A 167 17.64 -36.35 7.80
CA GLY A 167 19.01 -36.64 8.21
C GLY A 167 19.09 -36.67 9.72
N VAL A 168 18.70 -37.82 10.33
CA VAL A 168 19.06 -38.12 11.70
C VAL A 168 20.55 -38.44 11.67
N ARG A 169 21.41 -37.59 12.26
CA ARG A 169 22.80 -37.94 12.60
C ARG A 169 22.77 -38.79 13.85
N PRO A 170 23.37 -39.99 13.85
CA PRO A 170 23.60 -40.74 15.10
C PRO A 170 24.67 -40.00 15.91
N MET A 171 24.40 -39.84 17.19
CA MET A 171 25.41 -39.46 18.21
C MET A 171 26.40 -40.61 18.40
N GLN A 172 27.69 -40.27 18.29
CA GLN A 172 28.78 -41.00 18.91
C GLN A 172 29.42 -40.12 19.99
#